data_eb239b8190683dcb0b25abb63f994ace
#
_entry.id   eb239b8190683dcb0b25abb63f994ace
#
_cell.length_a   1.000
_cell.length_b   1.000
_cell.length_c   1.000
_cell.angle_alpha   90.00
_cell.angle_beta   90.00
_cell.angle_gamma   90.00
#
_symmetry.space_group_name_H-M   'P 1'
#
loop_
_entity.id
_entity.type
_entity.pdbx_description
1 polymer ?
#
loop_
_entity_poly.entity_id
_entity_poly.type
_entity_poly.pdbx_seq_one_letter_code
_entity_poly.pdbx_strand_id
1 'polypeptide(L)'
;MFSTSQAQRLRETPSTSLLIPRNSAFQRLGLLVSAHLLASSSTADLEKVILHHALDTVQYAQSLRNGSQRTFATLEGTDVKFDRLANGTSFVSSSGGWPGLQAELYPGDVLTQTGVIHEVSDILIPRSVELTIEKLVKAAKGSTMATLVNIAGFEWILNGTAPPEDSPWADDKLNSAGWTLLCPSDDAFKEYNLTQLYSDLDGMKRIVSQHLIPTSSLNPAVNGPTHPTYNDNRPLIFDDATYSTLQSVYSAYGDLTFQQKLNGNGYIVGIKGARGTNAEADWAQVISWGRSTSADGTGGVIQIDRLLIPYQPSWWTEYSGPSAVGIFGIFSICAFFYGVRWVWRKDMTEATYEPVGGFGRDDDE
;
A
#
# COMPACT_ATOMS: atom_id res chain seq x y z
N MET A 1 -0.12 -16.05 -26.78
CA MET A 1 -0.69 -16.67 -28.00
C MET A 1 -1.66 -15.68 -28.62
N PHE A 2 -1.36 -15.19 -29.82
CA PHE A 2 -2.32 -14.39 -30.56
C PHE A 2 -3.49 -15.27 -31.00
N SER A 3 -4.72 -14.80 -30.84
CA SER A 3 -5.84 -15.43 -31.53
C SER A 3 -5.63 -15.31 -33.04
N THR A 4 -6.22 -16.22 -33.83
CA THR A 4 -6.09 -16.22 -35.29
C THR A 4 -6.53 -14.88 -35.90
N SER A 5 -7.54 -14.22 -35.31
CA SER A 5 -8.04 -12.91 -35.73
C SER A 5 -7.07 -11.77 -35.44
N GLN A 6 -6.33 -11.80 -34.32
CA GLN A 6 -5.32 -10.79 -33.95
C GLN A 6 -4.09 -10.87 -34.86
N ALA A 7 -3.60 -12.09 -35.10
CA ALA A 7 -2.51 -12.31 -36.04
C ALA A 7 -2.88 -11.87 -37.46
N GLN A 8 -4.14 -12.04 -37.85
CA GLN A 8 -4.64 -11.61 -39.13
C GLN A 8 -4.74 -10.09 -39.21
N ARG A 9 -5.26 -9.40 -38.21
CA ARG A 9 -5.30 -7.93 -38.13
C ARG A 9 -3.90 -7.31 -38.25
N LEU A 10 -2.91 -7.85 -37.51
CA LEU A 10 -1.53 -7.38 -37.60
C LEU A 10 -0.88 -7.64 -38.96
N ARG A 11 -1.27 -8.72 -39.66
CA ARG A 11 -0.78 -9.01 -41.02
C ARG A 11 -1.40 -8.13 -42.09
N GLU A 12 -2.65 -7.76 -41.91
CA GLU A 12 -3.44 -6.98 -42.87
C GLU A 12 -3.21 -5.48 -42.71
N THR A 13 -2.63 -5.03 -41.58
CA THR A 13 -2.35 -3.61 -41.35
C THR A 13 -1.00 -3.25 -42.01
N PRO A 14 -1.00 -2.47 -43.09
CA PRO A 14 0.24 -2.03 -43.71
C PRO A 14 0.93 -0.98 -42.82
N SER A 15 2.26 -1.01 -42.80
CA SER A 15 3.09 0.06 -42.23
C SER A 15 2.85 0.32 -40.75
N THR A 16 3.17 -0.67 -39.89
CA THR A 16 3.03 -0.58 -38.42
C THR A 16 4.37 -0.45 -37.73
N SER A 17 4.35 0.15 -36.52
CA SER A 17 5.45 0.02 -35.57
C SER A 17 5.00 -0.85 -34.41
N LEU A 18 5.79 -1.86 -34.05
CA LEU A 18 5.53 -2.76 -32.93
C LEU A 18 6.44 -2.43 -31.75
N LEU A 19 5.85 -2.21 -30.59
CA LEU A 19 6.55 -2.03 -29.33
C LEU A 19 6.62 -3.39 -28.64
N ILE A 20 7.79 -4.01 -28.57
CA ILE A 20 7.94 -5.36 -27.98
C ILE A 20 8.59 -5.24 -26.62
N PRO A 21 7.85 -5.58 -25.52
CA PRO A 21 8.40 -5.57 -24.18
C PRO A 21 9.47 -6.66 -24.01
N ARG A 22 10.55 -6.34 -23.30
CA ARG A 22 11.55 -7.32 -22.86
C ARG A 22 10.95 -8.32 -21.88
N ASN A 23 11.58 -9.48 -21.76
CA ASN A 23 11.15 -10.51 -20.80
C ASN A 23 11.11 -9.97 -19.35
N SER A 24 12.03 -9.08 -18.98
CA SER A 24 12.04 -8.43 -17.66
C SER A 24 10.81 -7.54 -17.40
N ALA A 25 10.16 -7.03 -18.44
CA ALA A 25 8.93 -6.24 -18.32
C ALA A 25 7.78 -7.03 -17.68
N PHE A 26 7.70 -8.32 -17.98
CA PHE A 26 6.67 -9.21 -17.40
C PHE A 26 6.88 -9.45 -15.90
N GLN A 27 8.13 -9.43 -15.43
CA GLN A 27 8.43 -9.55 -14.00
C GLN A 27 8.03 -8.28 -13.25
N ARG A 28 8.24 -7.10 -13.88
CA ARG A 28 7.87 -5.80 -13.30
C ARG A 28 6.36 -5.51 -13.35
N LEU A 29 5.64 -6.11 -14.30
CA LEU A 29 4.19 -5.94 -14.43
C LEU A 29 3.42 -6.37 -13.16
N GLY A 30 4.01 -7.27 -12.37
CA GLY A 30 3.37 -7.91 -11.23
C GLY A 30 2.65 -9.21 -11.63
N LEU A 31 2.83 -10.23 -10.79
CA LEU A 31 2.32 -11.57 -11.11
C LEU A 31 0.78 -11.61 -11.19
N LEU A 32 0.07 -10.79 -10.40
CA LEU A 32 -1.39 -10.77 -10.42
C LEU A 32 -1.95 -10.18 -11.72
N VAL A 33 -1.32 -9.12 -12.23
CA VAL A 33 -1.70 -8.55 -13.53
C VAL A 33 -1.42 -9.55 -14.65
N SER A 34 -0.25 -10.16 -14.63
CA SER A 34 0.10 -11.21 -15.60
C SER A 34 -0.87 -12.40 -15.54
N ALA A 35 -1.20 -12.86 -14.34
CA ALA A 35 -2.15 -13.96 -14.14
C ALA A 35 -3.56 -13.60 -14.63
N HIS A 36 -4.01 -12.36 -14.40
CA HIS A 36 -5.28 -11.86 -14.92
C HIS A 36 -5.28 -11.84 -16.46
N LEU A 37 -4.30 -11.20 -17.08
CA LEU A 37 -4.23 -11.06 -18.55
C LEU A 37 -4.12 -12.40 -19.28
N LEU A 38 -3.44 -13.39 -18.66
CA LEU A 38 -3.29 -14.73 -19.25
C LEU A 38 -4.46 -15.68 -18.94
N ALA A 39 -5.40 -15.26 -18.09
CA ALA A 39 -6.59 -16.06 -17.81
C ALA A 39 -7.49 -16.16 -19.05
N SER A 40 -8.09 -17.33 -19.27
CA SER A 40 -9.00 -17.57 -20.40
C SER A 40 -10.21 -16.64 -20.40
N SER A 41 -10.61 -16.13 -19.24
CA SER A 41 -11.71 -15.17 -19.07
C SER A 41 -11.35 -13.74 -19.44
N SER A 42 -10.06 -13.42 -19.65
CA SER A 42 -9.55 -12.05 -19.82
C SER A 42 -8.94 -11.83 -21.23
N THR A 43 -9.32 -12.66 -22.20
CA THR A 43 -8.79 -12.58 -23.58
C THR A 43 -9.01 -11.21 -24.22
N ALA A 44 -10.13 -10.54 -23.92
CA ALA A 44 -10.41 -9.20 -24.42
C ALA A 44 -9.46 -8.14 -23.84
N ASP A 45 -9.13 -8.22 -22.56
CA ASP A 45 -8.16 -7.30 -21.93
C ASP A 45 -6.74 -7.55 -22.50
N LEU A 46 -6.36 -8.81 -22.69
CA LEU A 46 -5.09 -9.16 -23.33
C LEU A 46 -5.02 -8.66 -24.77
N GLU A 47 -6.11 -8.79 -25.54
CA GLU A 47 -6.17 -8.28 -26.91
C GLU A 47 -5.94 -6.77 -26.97
N LYS A 48 -6.60 -6.01 -26.10
CA LYS A 48 -6.40 -4.56 -26.00
C LYS A 48 -4.94 -4.21 -25.68
N VAL A 49 -4.31 -4.89 -24.71
CA VAL A 49 -2.90 -4.67 -24.39
C VAL A 49 -2.00 -4.94 -25.60
N ILE A 50 -2.22 -6.03 -26.32
CA ILE A 50 -1.43 -6.38 -27.50
C ILE A 50 -1.59 -5.33 -28.61
N LEU A 51 -2.82 -4.94 -28.94
CA LEU A 51 -3.10 -3.95 -29.99
C LEU A 51 -2.62 -2.55 -29.59
N HIS A 52 -2.52 -2.25 -28.31
CA HIS A 52 -1.95 -1.00 -27.80
C HIS A 52 -0.43 -0.92 -28.00
N HIS A 53 0.25 -2.06 -28.14
CA HIS A 53 1.67 -2.10 -28.48
C HIS A 53 1.94 -2.02 -30.01
N ALA A 54 0.90 -1.86 -30.81
CA ALA A 54 1.01 -1.71 -32.27
C ALA A 54 0.53 -0.32 -32.68
N LEU A 55 1.43 0.50 -33.24
CA LEU A 55 1.07 1.79 -33.79
C LEU A 55 0.48 1.60 -35.19
N ASP A 56 -0.45 2.46 -35.58
CA ASP A 56 -1.04 2.51 -36.91
C ASP A 56 -0.14 3.14 -37.98
N THR A 57 1.07 3.60 -37.57
CA THR A 57 2.04 4.27 -38.42
C THR A 57 3.45 3.73 -38.22
N VAL A 58 4.29 3.90 -39.24
CA VAL A 58 5.74 3.62 -39.09
C VAL A 58 6.42 4.82 -38.44
N GLN A 59 6.99 4.57 -37.28
CA GLN A 59 7.73 5.56 -36.51
C GLN A 59 9.13 5.05 -36.20
N TYR A 60 10.15 5.77 -36.61
CA TYR A 60 11.54 5.46 -36.29
C TYR A 60 11.94 6.20 -35.00
N ALA A 61 12.66 5.54 -34.12
CA ALA A 61 13.13 6.14 -32.86
C ALA A 61 13.98 7.39 -33.10
N GLN A 62 14.78 7.40 -34.18
CA GLN A 62 15.65 8.52 -34.52
C GLN A 62 14.93 9.69 -35.19
N SER A 63 13.70 9.52 -35.67
CA SER A 63 12.94 10.60 -36.34
C SER A 63 12.41 11.64 -35.35
N LEU A 64 12.42 11.36 -34.04
CA LEU A 64 12.11 12.31 -33.01
C LEU A 64 13.31 13.20 -32.70
N ARG A 65 13.09 14.50 -32.63
CA ARG A 65 14.14 15.44 -32.20
C ARG A 65 14.38 15.33 -30.70
N ASN A 66 15.62 15.52 -30.28
CA ASN A 66 15.95 15.60 -28.85
C ASN A 66 15.13 16.73 -28.17
N GLY A 67 14.57 16.46 -27.01
CA GLY A 67 13.72 17.41 -26.31
C GLY A 67 12.32 17.54 -26.90
N SER A 68 11.89 16.64 -27.78
CA SER A 68 10.54 16.65 -28.37
C SER A 68 9.66 15.53 -27.89
N GLN A 69 8.37 15.79 -28.00
CA GLN A 69 7.30 14.89 -27.61
C GLN A 69 6.29 14.74 -28.74
N ARG A 70 5.83 13.53 -29.01
CA ARG A 70 4.79 13.25 -30.01
C ARG A 70 3.87 12.14 -29.53
N THR A 71 2.62 12.23 -29.94
CA THR A 71 1.56 11.24 -29.66
C THR A 71 1.22 10.49 -30.94
N PHE A 72 1.03 9.19 -30.82
CA PHE A 72 0.69 8.29 -31.92
C PHE A 72 -0.51 7.43 -31.52
N ALA A 73 -1.42 7.23 -32.47
CA ALA A 73 -2.54 6.32 -32.30
C ALA A 73 -2.05 4.86 -32.37
N THR A 74 -2.71 4.00 -31.59
CA THR A 74 -2.45 2.56 -31.60
C THR A 74 -3.58 1.81 -32.31
N LEU A 75 -3.36 0.56 -32.70
CA LEU A 75 -4.39 -0.27 -33.30
C LEU A 75 -5.53 -0.63 -32.32
N GLU A 76 -5.32 -0.41 -31.04
CA GLU A 76 -6.32 -0.55 -30.00
C GLU A 76 -7.30 0.64 -30.01
N GLY A 77 -6.87 1.81 -30.49
CA GLY A 77 -7.66 3.04 -30.58
C GLY A 77 -7.36 4.09 -29.51
N THR A 78 -6.49 3.77 -28.55
CA THR A 78 -5.93 4.74 -27.59
C THR A 78 -4.54 5.16 -28.03
N ASP A 79 -4.04 6.26 -27.45
CA ASP A 79 -2.77 6.85 -27.86
C ASP A 79 -1.61 6.44 -26.96
N VAL A 80 -0.42 6.43 -27.55
CA VAL A 80 0.86 6.40 -26.83
C VAL A 80 1.65 7.66 -27.12
N LYS A 81 2.38 8.11 -26.12
CA LYS A 81 3.17 9.31 -26.14
C LYS A 81 4.65 8.94 -26.14
N PHE A 82 5.36 9.36 -27.15
CA PHE A 82 6.81 9.26 -27.22
C PHE A 82 7.44 10.55 -26.72
N ASP A 83 8.41 10.41 -25.85
CA ASP A 83 9.18 11.52 -25.29
C ASP A 83 10.66 11.24 -25.49
N ARG A 84 11.37 12.15 -26.20
CA ARG A 84 12.81 12.06 -26.37
C ARG A 84 13.49 13.15 -25.59
N LEU A 85 14.23 12.76 -24.58
CA LEU A 85 14.97 13.68 -23.73
C LEU A 85 16.11 14.39 -24.50
N ALA A 86 16.63 15.48 -23.93
CA ALA A 86 17.75 16.21 -24.51
C ALA A 86 19.03 15.38 -24.68
N ASN A 87 19.23 14.37 -23.81
CA ASN A 87 20.34 13.41 -23.86
C ASN A 87 20.16 12.31 -24.93
N GLY A 88 19.04 12.31 -25.66
CA GLY A 88 18.73 11.34 -26.71
C GLY A 88 18.03 10.05 -26.24
N THR A 89 17.84 9.85 -24.93
CA THR A 89 17.04 8.72 -24.41
C THR A 89 15.58 8.93 -24.76
N SER A 90 14.92 7.87 -25.22
CA SER A 90 13.52 7.92 -25.62
C SER A 90 12.67 7.08 -24.68
N PHE A 91 11.48 7.58 -24.35
CA PHE A 91 10.49 6.91 -23.54
C PHE A 91 9.14 6.84 -24.26
N VAL A 92 8.35 5.83 -23.90
CA VAL A 92 6.97 5.67 -24.36
C VAL A 92 6.08 5.53 -23.15
N SER A 93 4.95 6.23 -23.14
CA SER A 93 3.93 6.11 -22.10
C SER A 93 2.54 5.99 -22.72
N SER A 94 1.65 5.26 -22.06
CA SER A 94 0.25 5.18 -22.45
C SER A 94 -0.48 6.48 -22.07
N SER A 95 -1.28 7.03 -22.97
CA SER A 95 -2.17 8.14 -22.64
C SER A 95 -3.29 7.66 -21.73
N GLY A 96 -3.26 8.10 -20.44
CA GLY A 96 -4.23 7.68 -19.42
C GLY A 96 -4.02 6.25 -18.90
N GLY A 97 -2.83 5.70 -19.07
CA GLY A 97 -2.37 4.48 -18.37
C GLY A 97 -1.95 4.78 -16.92
N TRP A 98 -1.17 3.86 -16.34
CA TRP A 98 -0.68 4.06 -14.99
C TRP A 98 0.16 5.34 -14.87
N PRO A 99 -0.15 6.24 -13.94
CA PRO A 99 0.62 7.45 -13.72
C PRO A 99 2.10 7.14 -13.43
N GLY A 100 2.99 7.87 -14.08
CA GLY A 100 4.44 7.73 -13.89
C GLY A 100 5.07 6.53 -14.59
N LEU A 101 4.32 5.66 -15.24
CA LEU A 101 4.89 4.58 -16.03
C LEU A 101 5.38 5.12 -17.37
N GLN A 102 6.70 5.06 -17.57
CA GLN A 102 7.37 5.35 -18.82
C GLN A 102 8.26 4.17 -19.21
N ALA A 103 7.97 3.54 -20.32
CA ALA A 103 8.80 2.49 -20.86
C ALA A 103 9.96 3.12 -21.65
N GLU A 104 11.19 2.75 -21.31
CA GLU A 104 12.35 3.15 -22.11
C GLU A 104 12.30 2.45 -23.47
N LEU A 105 12.48 3.24 -24.53
CA LEU A 105 12.63 2.76 -25.90
C LEU A 105 14.11 2.51 -26.17
N TYR A 106 14.47 1.24 -26.33
CA TYR A 106 15.87 0.90 -26.59
C TYR A 106 16.30 1.28 -28.00
N PRO A 107 17.55 1.75 -28.21
CA PRO A 107 18.07 2.06 -29.53
C PRO A 107 18.20 0.79 -30.35
N GLY A 108 17.86 0.84 -31.63
CA GLY A 108 17.99 -0.28 -32.56
C GLY A 108 16.67 -0.64 -33.19
N ASP A 109 16.22 0.16 -34.17
CA ASP A 109 15.03 -0.13 -34.96
C ASP A 109 15.26 -1.39 -35.80
N VAL A 110 14.42 -2.42 -35.63
CA VAL A 110 14.45 -3.62 -36.45
C VAL A 110 13.44 -3.47 -37.59
N LEU A 111 13.96 -3.42 -38.82
CA LEU A 111 13.13 -3.26 -40.01
C LEU A 111 12.46 -4.59 -40.36
N THR A 112 11.20 -4.52 -40.72
CA THR A 112 10.42 -5.63 -41.25
C THR A 112 9.86 -5.27 -42.64
N GLN A 113 9.24 -6.24 -43.33
CA GLN A 113 8.62 -5.95 -44.62
C GLN A 113 7.46 -4.93 -44.53
N THR A 114 6.79 -4.86 -43.37
CA THR A 114 5.58 -4.08 -43.17
C THR A 114 5.75 -2.94 -42.15
N GLY A 115 6.94 -2.78 -41.56
CA GLY A 115 7.12 -1.74 -40.55
C GLY A 115 8.41 -1.86 -39.73
N VAL A 116 8.35 -1.39 -38.49
CA VAL A 116 9.49 -1.31 -37.59
C VAL A 116 9.14 -1.97 -36.23
N ILE A 117 10.10 -2.67 -35.67
CA ILE A 117 10.00 -3.21 -34.31
C ILE A 117 10.92 -2.41 -33.40
N HIS A 118 10.36 -1.96 -32.27
CA HIS A 118 11.08 -1.34 -31.19
C HIS A 118 11.03 -2.19 -29.94
N GLU A 119 12.13 -2.31 -29.24
CA GLU A 119 12.18 -2.95 -27.94
C GLU A 119 11.91 -1.93 -26.84
N VAL A 120 11.01 -2.26 -25.89
CA VAL A 120 10.63 -1.41 -24.78
C VAL A 120 10.88 -2.08 -23.43
N SER A 121 11.18 -1.27 -22.40
CA SER A 121 11.51 -1.79 -21.07
C SER A 121 10.30 -2.33 -20.31
N ASP A 122 9.10 -1.84 -20.58
CA ASP A 122 7.89 -2.15 -19.80
C ASP A 122 6.68 -2.43 -20.69
N ILE A 123 5.66 -3.07 -20.09
CA ILE A 123 4.38 -3.31 -20.76
C ILE A 123 3.50 -2.08 -20.57
N LEU A 124 2.99 -1.58 -21.67
CA LEU A 124 2.07 -0.43 -21.72
C LEU A 124 0.64 -0.93 -21.52
N ILE A 125 -0.01 -0.46 -20.47
CA ILE A 125 -1.43 -0.77 -20.22
C ILE A 125 -2.27 0.39 -20.74
N PRO A 126 -3.20 0.16 -21.69
CA PRO A 126 -4.07 1.21 -22.19
C PRO A 126 -5.15 1.57 -21.15
N ARG A 127 -5.65 2.80 -21.20
CA ARG A 127 -6.76 3.26 -20.34
C ARG A 127 -8.06 2.48 -20.51
N SER A 128 -8.21 1.79 -21.62
CA SER A 128 -9.40 0.96 -21.92
C SER A 128 -9.40 -0.39 -21.18
N VAL A 129 -8.25 -0.76 -20.56
CA VAL A 129 -8.14 -1.97 -19.74
C VAL A 129 -8.32 -1.56 -18.27
N GLU A 130 -9.46 -1.93 -17.72
CA GLU A 130 -9.78 -1.73 -16.33
C GLU A 130 -9.31 -2.91 -15.49
N LEU A 131 -8.24 -2.69 -14.72
CA LEU A 131 -7.75 -3.63 -13.72
C LEU A 131 -8.29 -3.23 -12.35
N THR A 132 -9.51 -3.67 -12.04
CA THR A 132 -10.14 -3.43 -10.73
C THR A 132 -9.49 -4.30 -9.65
N ILE A 133 -9.66 -3.91 -8.39
CA ILE A 133 -9.20 -4.72 -7.25
C ILE A 133 -9.86 -6.10 -7.30
N GLU A 134 -11.15 -6.20 -7.66
CA GLU A 134 -11.85 -7.47 -7.80
C GLU A 134 -11.16 -8.42 -8.79
N LYS A 135 -10.79 -7.93 -9.98
CA LYS A 135 -10.09 -8.73 -11.00
C LYS A 135 -8.74 -9.25 -10.49
N LEU A 136 -8.01 -8.41 -9.75
CA LEU A 136 -6.72 -8.77 -9.17
C LEU A 136 -6.86 -9.75 -7.99
N VAL A 137 -7.91 -9.61 -7.16
CA VAL A 137 -8.24 -10.56 -6.08
C VAL A 137 -8.58 -11.93 -6.65
N LYS A 138 -9.32 -11.96 -7.75
CA LYS A 138 -9.61 -13.21 -8.48
C LYS A 138 -8.32 -13.87 -8.99
N ALA A 139 -7.39 -13.08 -9.52
CA ALA A 139 -6.08 -13.57 -9.95
C ALA A 139 -5.22 -14.07 -8.76
N ALA A 140 -5.37 -13.46 -7.58
CA ALA A 140 -4.73 -13.88 -6.34
C ALA A 140 -5.37 -15.13 -5.70
N LYS A 141 -6.47 -15.68 -6.25
CA LYS A 141 -7.25 -16.75 -5.63
C LYS A 141 -7.70 -16.40 -4.22
N GLY A 142 -8.18 -15.17 -4.03
CA GLY A 142 -8.64 -14.62 -2.76
C GLY A 142 -10.16 -14.52 -2.68
N SER A 143 -10.89 -15.56 -3.10
CA SER A 143 -12.36 -15.55 -3.13
C SER A 143 -12.97 -15.41 -1.73
N THR A 144 -12.32 -15.98 -0.71
CA THR A 144 -12.73 -15.86 0.68
C THR A 144 -12.60 -14.41 1.16
N MET A 145 -11.46 -13.76 0.85
CA MET A 145 -11.26 -12.36 1.22
C MET A 145 -12.25 -11.43 0.50
N ALA A 146 -12.53 -11.66 -0.79
CA ALA A 146 -13.54 -10.90 -1.52
C ALA A 146 -14.93 -11.02 -0.85
N THR A 147 -15.30 -12.22 -0.40
CA THR A 147 -16.55 -12.46 0.33
C THR A 147 -16.59 -11.68 1.65
N LEU A 148 -15.51 -11.68 2.41
CA LEU A 148 -15.40 -10.90 3.66
C LEU A 148 -15.54 -9.41 3.41
N VAL A 149 -14.88 -8.89 2.37
CA VAL A 149 -14.95 -7.46 1.97
C VAL A 149 -16.40 -7.08 1.62
N ASN A 150 -17.11 -7.92 0.88
CA ASN A 150 -18.51 -7.69 0.52
C ASN A 150 -19.43 -7.71 1.75
N ILE A 151 -19.31 -8.70 2.63
CA ILE A 151 -20.13 -8.80 3.85
C ILE A 151 -19.82 -7.63 4.80
N ALA A 152 -18.58 -7.17 4.86
CA ALA A 152 -18.17 -6.01 5.65
C ALA A 152 -18.71 -4.66 5.10
N GLY A 153 -19.29 -4.64 3.88
CA GLY A 153 -19.85 -3.44 3.24
C GLY A 153 -18.80 -2.58 2.52
N PHE A 154 -17.69 -3.18 2.09
CA PHE A 154 -16.61 -2.50 1.35
C PHE A 154 -16.55 -2.93 -0.12
N GLU A 155 -17.64 -3.45 -0.69
CA GLU A 155 -17.72 -3.91 -2.08
C GLU A 155 -17.34 -2.82 -3.10
N TRP A 156 -17.62 -1.56 -2.78
CA TRP A 156 -17.29 -0.40 -3.61
C TRP A 156 -15.77 -0.27 -3.84
N ILE A 157 -14.94 -0.72 -2.88
CA ILE A 157 -13.47 -0.76 -3.02
C ILE A 157 -13.05 -1.78 -4.07
N LEU A 158 -13.69 -2.97 -4.08
CA LEU A 158 -13.39 -4.01 -5.06
C LEU A 158 -13.69 -3.55 -6.48
N ASN A 159 -14.80 -2.83 -6.63
CA ASN A 159 -15.29 -2.35 -7.92
C ASN A 159 -14.60 -1.05 -8.38
N GLY A 160 -13.87 -0.37 -7.48
CA GLY A 160 -13.25 0.93 -7.77
C GLY A 160 -14.27 2.05 -7.93
N THR A 161 -15.43 1.92 -7.29
CA THR A 161 -16.48 2.94 -7.28
C THR A 161 -16.38 3.84 -6.05
N ALA A 162 -17.13 4.94 -6.03
CA ALA A 162 -17.24 5.79 -4.85
C ALA A 162 -17.97 5.04 -3.71
N PRO A 163 -17.69 5.36 -2.43
CA PRO A 163 -18.44 4.83 -1.31
C PRO A 163 -19.92 5.25 -1.39
N PRO A 164 -20.84 4.45 -0.82
CA PRO A 164 -22.25 4.82 -0.70
C PRO A 164 -22.43 6.15 0.02
N GLU A 165 -23.35 7.01 -0.46
CA GLU A 165 -23.58 8.36 0.11
C GLU A 165 -23.94 8.33 1.60
N ASP A 166 -24.65 7.28 2.03
CA ASP A 166 -25.04 7.09 3.44
C ASP A 166 -23.93 6.45 4.31
N SER A 167 -22.76 6.18 3.74
CA SER A 167 -21.67 5.54 4.47
C SER A 167 -20.85 6.58 5.25
N PRO A 168 -20.28 6.22 6.42
CA PRO A 168 -19.35 7.09 7.15
C PRO A 168 -18.14 7.53 6.33
N TRP A 169 -17.89 6.86 5.21
CA TRP A 169 -16.75 7.07 4.32
C TRP A 169 -16.99 8.13 3.25
N ALA A 170 -18.26 8.52 3.02
CA ALA A 170 -18.63 9.48 1.97
C ALA A 170 -18.10 10.89 2.27
N ASP A 171 -18.10 11.29 3.54
CA ASP A 171 -17.66 12.61 3.99
C ASP A 171 -16.16 12.72 4.21
N ASP A 172 -15.47 11.57 4.31
CA ASP A 172 -14.03 11.53 4.51
C ASP A 172 -13.30 11.76 3.18
N LYS A 173 -12.12 12.38 3.24
CA LYS A 173 -11.21 12.55 2.08
C LYS A 173 -10.79 11.21 1.43
N LEU A 174 -11.36 10.11 1.89
CA LEU A 174 -11.14 8.75 1.42
C LEU A 174 -11.99 8.40 0.19
N ASN A 175 -13.01 9.17 -0.14
CA ASN A 175 -13.92 8.91 -1.28
C ASN A 175 -13.22 8.99 -2.65
N SER A 176 -12.11 9.72 -2.76
CA SER A 176 -11.29 9.85 -3.97
C SER A 176 -9.95 9.10 -3.90
N ALA A 177 -9.71 8.38 -2.79
CA ALA A 177 -8.47 7.66 -2.61
C ALA A 177 -8.46 6.35 -3.41
N GLY A 178 -7.31 6.00 -3.97
CA GLY A 178 -7.06 4.63 -4.40
C GLY A 178 -6.90 3.72 -3.18
N TRP A 179 -7.11 2.42 -3.40
CA TRP A 179 -7.05 1.43 -2.33
C TRP A 179 -6.06 0.33 -2.65
N THR A 180 -5.30 -0.09 -1.66
CA THR A 180 -4.52 -1.31 -1.73
C THR A 180 -5.09 -2.33 -0.77
N LEU A 181 -5.48 -3.49 -1.29
CA LEU A 181 -5.96 -4.62 -0.51
C LEU A 181 -4.83 -5.62 -0.31
N LEU A 182 -4.49 -5.90 0.95
CA LEU A 182 -3.74 -7.09 1.31
C LEU A 182 -4.68 -8.29 1.21
N CYS A 183 -4.41 -9.18 0.27
CA CYS A 183 -5.28 -10.31 -0.04
C CYS A 183 -4.63 -11.62 0.41
N PRO A 184 -5.02 -12.19 1.56
CA PRO A 184 -4.67 -13.56 1.87
C PRO A 184 -5.25 -14.50 0.83
N SER A 185 -4.47 -15.50 0.39
CA SER A 185 -4.99 -16.55 -0.48
C SER A 185 -6.06 -17.39 0.23
N ASP A 186 -6.91 -18.08 -0.51
CA ASP A 186 -7.93 -18.95 0.10
C ASP A 186 -7.31 -20.06 0.98
N ASP A 187 -6.08 -20.45 0.70
CA ASP A 187 -5.32 -21.40 1.53
C ASP A 187 -5.00 -20.85 2.92
N ALA A 188 -4.79 -19.53 3.04
CA ALA A 188 -4.53 -18.88 4.32
C ALA A 188 -5.71 -18.97 5.30
N PHE A 189 -6.91 -19.18 4.80
CA PHE A 189 -8.12 -19.29 5.63
C PHE A 189 -8.41 -20.71 6.12
N LYS A 190 -7.65 -21.72 5.66
CA LYS A 190 -7.89 -23.12 6.06
C LYS A 190 -7.73 -23.38 7.56
N GLU A 191 -6.93 -22.56 8.24
CA GLU A 191 -6.69 -22.66 9.68
C GLU A 191 -7.76 -21.92 10.51
N TYR A 192 -8.67 -21.19 9.87
CA TYR A 192 -9.67 -20.37 10.53
C TYR A 192 -11.06 -20.99 10.47
N ASN A 193 -11.84 -20.84 11.55
CA ASN A 193 -13.25 -21.21 11.57
C ASN A 193 -14.08 -20.13 10.86
N LEU A 194 -14.30 -20.30 9.56
CA LEU A 194 -15.06 -19.34 8.74
C LEU A 194 -16.49 -19.14 9.27
N THR A 195 -17.14 -20.17 9.81
CA THR A 195 -18.50 -20.03 10.37
C THR A 195 -18.52 -19.05 11.54
N GLN A 196 -17.52 -19.14 12.41
CA GLN A 196 -17.37 -18.21 13.52
C GLN A 196 -17.06 -16.80 13.03
N LEU A 197 -16.19 -16.67 12.05
CA LEU A 197 -15.81 -15.40 11.45
C LEU A 197 -17.02 -14.69 10.80
N TYR A 198 -17.85 -15.41 10.08
CA TYR A 198 -19.07 -14.86 9.47
C TYR A 198 -20.15 -14.49 10.48
N SER A 199 -20.15 -15.08 11.68
CA SER A 199 -21.10 -14.74 12.75
C SER A 199 -20.69 -13.50 13.56
N ASP A 200 -19.41 -13.12 13.56
CA ASP A 200 -18.87 -11.93 14.24
C ASP A 200 -18.63 -10.80 13.22
N LEU A 201 -19.70 -10.05 12.93
CA LEU A 201 -19.63 -8.96 11.94
C LEU A 201 -18.64 -7.87 12.34
N ASP A 202 -18.53 -7.52 13.61
CA ASP A 202 -17.63 -6.47 14.08
C ASP A 202 -16.16 -6.93 14.05
N GLY A 203 -15.90 -8.18 14.45
CA GLY A 203 -14.57 -8.79 14.31
C GLY A 203 -14.14 -8.88 12.85
N MET A 204 -15.07 -9.30 11.97
CA MET A 204 -14.82 -9.36 10.53
C MET A 204 -14.52 -7.99 9.93
N LYS A 205 -15.31 -6.95 10.25
CA LYS A 205 -15.04 -5.58 9.80
C LYS A 205 -13.65 -5.10 10.21
N ARG A 206 -13.24 -5.38 11.45
CA ARG A 206 -11.89 -5.03 11.93
C ARG A 206 -10.80 -5.75 11.14
N ILE A 207 -10.98 -7.06 10.87
CA ILE A 207 -10.03 -7.82 10.07
C ILE A 207 -9.94 -7.25 8.66
N VAL A 208 -11.08 -7.02 7.99
CA VAL A 208 -11.09 -6.44 6.63
C VAL A 208 -10.44 -5.05 6.64
N SER A 209 -10.79 -4.19 7.60
CA SER A 209 -10.21 -2.85 7.74
C SER A 209 -8.69 -2.87 7.96
N GLN A 210 -8.17 -3.90 8.64
CA GLN A 210 -6.72 -4.12 8.81
C GLN A 210 -6.01 -4.43 7.49
N HIS A 211 -6.72 -4.99 6.49
CA HIS A 211 -6.17 -5.37 5.19
C HIS A 211 -6.38 -4.31 4.11
N LEU A 212 -7.04 -3.20 4.43
CA LEU A 212 -7.32 -2.10 3.51
C LEU A 212 -6.42 -0.90 3.81
N ILE A 213 -5.59 -0.53 2.84
CA ILE A 213 -4.67 0.61 2.91
C ILE A 213 -5.18 1.69 1.96
N PRO A 214 -5.68 2.83 2.46
CA PRO A 214 -6.11 3.93 1.61
C PRO A 214 -4.90 4.66 1.02
N THR A 215 -4.93 4.92 -0.28
CA THR A 215 -3.95 5.76 -0.96
C THR A 215 -4.43 7.19 -0.93
N SER A 216 -4.23 7.86 0.19
CA SER A 216 -4.65 9.25 0.44
C SER A 216 -3.46 10.12 0.85
N SER A 217 -3.72 11.34 1.31
CA SER A 217 -2.69 12.18 1.92
C SER A 217 -2.01 11.55 3.14
N LEU A 218 -2.64 10.55 3.78
CA LEU A 218 -2.08 9.78 4.90
C LEU A 218 -1.02 8.77 4.42
N ASN A 219 -1.25 8.19 3.25
CA ASN A 219 -0.38 7.20 2.62
C ASN A 219 -0.11 7.64 1.18
N PRO A 220 0.86 8.53 0.94
CA PRO A 220 1.16 8.98 -0.41
C PRO A 220 1.52 7.78 -1.28
N ALA A 221 0.87 7.68 -2.43
CA ALA A 221 1.20 6.65 -3.41
C ALA A 221 2.65 6.84 -3.86
N VAL A 222 3.38 5.74 -3.96
CA VAL A 222 4.78 5.65 -4.41
C VAL A 222 4.98 6.21 -5.82
N ASN A 223 3.93 6.37 -6.55
CA ASN A 223 3.89 6.54 -7.99
C ASN A 223 3.90 8.01 -8.45
N GLY A 224 4.42 8.91 -7.64
CA GLY A 224 4.75 10.26 -8.10
C GLY A 224 5.92 10.22 -9.10
N PRO A 225 5.99 11.17 -10.05
CA PRO A 225 7.04 11.24 -11.08
C PRO A 225 8.46 11.44 -10.52
N THR A 226 8.64 11.39 -9.22
CA THR A 226 9.87 11.76 -8.51
C THR A 226 10.77 10.60 -8.09
N HIS A 227 10.38 9.33 -8.32
CA HIS A 227 11.23 8.19 -7.99
C HIS A 227 11.65 7.38 -9.22
N PRO A 228 12.76 7.76 -9.88
CA PRO A 228 13.30 7.03 -11.04
C PRO A 228 13.82 5.61 -10.70
N THR A 229 13.85 5.22 -9.45
CA THR A 229 14.39 3.94 -8.99
C THR A 229 13.35 2.82 -8.85
N TYR A 230 12.06 3.13 -8.86
CA TYR A 230 11.00 2.11 -8.76
C TYR A 230 10.44 1.78 -10.14
N ASN A 231 11.20 1.01 -10.90
CA ASN A 231 10.73 0.40 -12.16
C ASN A 231 9.76 -0.78 -11.94
N ASP A 232 9.37 -1.04 -10.72
CA ASP A 232 8.42 -2.09 -10.39
C ASP A 232 7.02 -1.49 -10.29
N ASN A 233 6.07 -2.02 -11.04
CA ASN A 233 4.67 -1.60 -10.97
C ASN A 233 3.99 -2.09 -9.68
N ARG A 234 4.64 -1.87 -8.53
CA ARG A 234 4.11 -2.19 -7.21
C ARG A 234 3.05 -1.16 -6.79
N PRO A 235 1.97 -1.58 -6.12
CA PRO A 235 0.99 -0.65 -5.61
C PRO A 235 1.51 0.22 -4.45
N LEU A 236 2.50 -0.29 -3.69
CA LEU A 236 3.13 0.37 -2.53
C LEU A 236 4.65 0.14 -2.52
N ILE A 237 5.38 0.94 -1.74
CA ILE A 237 6.80 0.70 -1.42
C ILE A 237 6.87 -0.42 -0.37
N PHE A 238 7.79 -1.38 -0.57
CA PHE A 238 7.98 -2.48 0.38
C PHE A 238 9.28 -2.36 1.20
N ASP A 239 10.08 -1.34 0.93
CA ASP A 239 11.39 -1.17 1.55
C ASP A 239 11.26 -0.28 2.80
N ASP A 240 11.14 -0.91 3.97
CA ASP A 240 11.02 -0.27 5.31
C ASP A 240 9.93 0.82 5.39
N ALA A 241 8.82 0.60 4.71
CA ALA A 241 7.71 1.54 4.66
C ALA A 241 6.59 1.16 5.64
N THR A 242 6.00 2.18 6.27
CA THR A 242 4.84 2.02 7.16
C THR A 242 3.64 2.71 6.56
N TYR A 243 2.49 2.04 6.59
CA TYR A 243 1.22 2.53 6.06
C TYR A 243 0.12 2.44 7.10
N SER A 244 -0.70 3.48 7.16
CA SER A 244 -1.94 3.43 7.92
C SER A 244 -2.99 2.63 7.19
N THR A 245 -3.66 1.74 7.91
CA THR A 245 -4.79 0.96 7.38
C THR A 245 -6.10 1.65 7.72
N LEU A 246 -7.20 1.18 7.14
CA LEU A 246 -8.52 1.65 7.51
C LEU A 246 -8.80 1.39 9.00
N GLN A 247 -8.24 0.34 9.57
CA GLN A 247 -8.33 0.05 11.01
C GLN A 247 -7.58 1.08 11.85
N SER A 248 -6.38 1.52 11.44
CA SER A 248 -5.57 2.47 12.20
C SER A 248 -6.05 3.93 12.08
N VAL A 249 -6.83 4.25 11.06
CA VAL A 249 -7.47 5.58 10.94
C VAL A 249 -8.44 5.84 12.09
N TYR A 250 -9.10 4.78 12.59
CA TYR A 250 -10.11 4.87 13.64
C TYR A 250 -9.64 4.28 14.98
N SER A 251 -8.42 3.75 15.05
CA SER A 251 -7.86 3.18 16.27
C SER A 251 -6.39 3.57 16.43
N ALA A 252 -5.87 3.52 17.66
CA ALA A 252 -4.46 3.80 17.93
C ALA A 252 -3.50 2.72 17.37
N TYR A 253 -4.05 1.60 16.86
CA TYR A 253 -3.29 0.42 16.42
C TYR A 253 -3.80 -0.03 15.06
N GLY A 254 -2.91 -0.62 14.26
CA GLY A 254 -3.28 -1.21 12.98
C GLY A 254 -2.42 -0.77 11.80
N ASP A 255 -1.44 0.11 12.00
CA ASP A 255 -0.45 0.42 10.97
C ASP A 255 0.28 -0.84 10.55
N LEU A 256 0.61 -0.93 9.26
CA LEU A 256 1.38 -2.01 8.68
C LEU A 256 2.77 -1.55 8.28
N THR A 257 3.77 -2.37 8.58
CA THR A 257 5.15 -2.13 8.18
C THR A 257 5.61 -3.20 7.21
N PHE A 258 6.12 -2.77 6.06
CA PHE A 258 6.75 -3.65 5.08
C PHE A 258 8.25 -3.66 5.29
N GLN A 259 8.86 -4.83 5.17
CA GLN A 259 10.30 -5.01 5.30
C GLN A 259 10.82 -6.05 4.31
N GLN A 260 12.05 -5.88 3.86
CA GLN A 260 12.74 -6.91 3.11
C GLN A 260 13.19 -8.04 4.04
N LYS A 261 13.08 -9.29 3.60
CA LYS A 261 13.60 -10.42 4.37
C LYS A 261 15.11 -10.34 4.53
N LEU A 262 15.62 -10.77 5.69
CA LEU A 262 17.06 -10.77 6.00
C LEU A 262 17.92 -11.54 4.97
N ASN A 263 17.34 -12.51 4.29
CA ASN A 263 18.03 -13.25 3.21
C ASN A 263 17.97 -12.57 1.84
N GLY A 264 17.40 -11.38 1.75
CA GLY A 264 17.23 -10.62 0.52
C GLY A 264 16.18 -11.16 -0.45
N ASN A 265 15.55 -12.30 -0.15
CA ASN A 265 14.58 -12.96 -1.04
C ASN A 265 13.14 -12.67 -0.59
N GLY A 266 12.57 -11.57 -1.08
CA GLY A 266 11.17 -11.23 -0.88
C GLY A 266 10.92 -10.26 0.28
N TYR A 267 9.64 -10.00 0.49
CA TYR A 267 9.13 -9.01 1.44
C TYR A 267 8.20 -9.65 2.45
N ILE A 268 8.14 -9.05 3.62
CA ILE A 268 7.18 -9.37 4.67
C ILE A 268 6.42 -8.12 5.05
N VAL A 269 5.20 -8.29 5.50
CA VAL A 269 4.35 -7.24 6.06
C VAL A 269 3.87 -7.65 7.44
N GLY A 270 3.94 -6.74 8.39
CA GLY A 270 3.53 -7.00 9.76
C GLY A 270 2.79 -5.84 10.38
N ILE A 271 2.06 -6.11 11.47
CA ILE A 271 1.34 -5.09 12.22
C ILE A 271 2.35 -4.36 13.12
N LYS A 272 2.45 -3.04 12.97
CA LYS A 272 3.34 -2.19 13.76
C LYS A 272 2.95 -2.25 15.24
N GLY A 273 3.93 -2.55 16.09
CA GLY A 273 3.71 -2.64 17.54
C GLY A 273 3.21 -3.98 18.04
N ALA A 274 2.84 -4.92 17.16
CA ALA A 274 2.62 -6.30 17.54
C ALA A 274 3.95 -6.88 18.03
N ARG A 275 4.03 -7.19 19.34
CA ARG A 275 5.28 -7.59 20.00
C ARG A 275 5.52 -9.10 19.91
N GLY A 276 5.07 -9.74 18.84
CA GLY A 276 5.32 -11.18 18.65
C GLY A 276 4.74 -12.07 19.76
N THR A 277 3.66 -11.66 20.40
CA THR A 277 2.92 -12.54 21.32
C THR A 277 2.41 -13.78 20.61
N ASN A 278 2.28 -13.70 19.29
CA ASN A 278 2.04 -14.81 18.37
C ASN A 278 3.17 -14.98 17.35
N ALA A 279 4.34 -14.44 17.63
CA ALA A 279 5.62 -14.47 16.90
C ALA A 279 5.52 -14.44 15.36
N GLU A 280 5.05 -15.51 14.75
CA GLU A 280 4.94 -15.64 13.30
C GLU A 280 3.58 -15.19 12.75
N ALA A 281 2.51 -15.15 13.56
CA ALA A 281 1.18 -14.75 13.12
C ALA A 281 1.03 -13.23 12.90
N ASP A 282 1.94 -12.44 13.43
CA ASP A 282 1.94 -10.99 13.26
C ASP A 282 2.61 -10.52 11.95
N TRP A 283 3.24 -11.45 11.23
CA TRP A 283 3.94 -11.18 9.97
C TRP A 283 3.46 -12.12 8.87
N ALA A 284 3.14 -11.54 7.72
CA ALA A 284 2.79 -12.27 6.52
C ALA A 284 3.87 -12.09 5.45
N GLN A 285 4.08 -13.12 4.63
CA GLN A 285 4.97 -13.03 3.48
C GLN A 285 4.20 -12.44 2.30
N VAL A 286 4.79 -11.47 1.61
CA VAL A 286 4.30 -10.99 0.32
C VAL A 286 4.63 -12.03 -0.74
N ILE A 287 3.61 -12.59 -1.39
CA ILE A 287 3.75 -13.62 -2.43
C ILE A 287 3.82 -12.97 -3.81
N SER A 288 2.89 -12.06 -4.07
CA SER A 288 2.76 -11.39 -5.35
C SER A 288 2.00 -10.06 -5.21
N TRP A 289 1.97 -9.29 -6.30
CA TRP A 289 1.23 -8.04 -6.33
C TRP A 289 0.69 -7.76 -7.73
N GLY A 290 -0.27 -6.84 -7.78
CA GLY A 290 -0.78 -6.26 -9.01
C GLY A 290 -1.29 -4.86 -8.75
N ARG A 291 -0.94 -3.91 -9.62
CA ARG A 291 -1.39 -2.53 -9.57
C ARG A 291 -2.73 -2.40 -10.27
N SER A 292 -3.67 -1.70 -9.65
CA SER A 292 -4.98 -1.36 -10.23
C SER A 292 -4.87 -0.21 -11.23
N THR A 293 -5.81 -0.13 -12.18
CA THR A 293 -6.00 1.07 -13.02
C THR A 293 -7.14 1.95 -12.50
N SER A 294 -7.87 1.52 -11.47
CA SER A 294 -8.91 2.32 -10.82
C SER A 294 -8.30 3.48 -10.03
N ALA A 295 -9.08 4.51 -9.75
CA ALA A 295 -8.66 5.70 -8.99
C ALA A 295 -7.31 6.27 -9.50
N ASP A 296 -7.27 6.61 -10.78
CA ASP A 296 -6.08 7.14 -11.47
C ASP A 296 -4.84 6.23 -11.37
N GLY A 297 -5.05 4.93 -11.23
CA GLY A 297 -3.98 3.93 -11.16
C GLY A 297 -3.20 3.95 -9.86
N THR A 298 -3.80 4.43 -8.78
CA THR A 298 -3.24 4.36 -7.43
C THR A 298 -3.81 3.15 -6.68
N GLY A 299 -2.93 2.40 -6.00
CA GLY A 299 -3.33 1.20 -5.27
C GLY A 299 -3.34 -0.08 -6.10
N GLY A 300 -3.91 -1.14 -5.53
CA GLY A 300 -3.97 -2.47 -6.14
C GLY A 300 -4.17 -3.60 -5.14
N VAL A 301 -3.60 -4.75 -5.44
CA VAL A 301 -3.67 -5.94 -4.57
C VAL A 301 -2.27 -6.45 -4.28
N ILE A 302 -2.03 -6.77 -3.01
CA ILE A 302 -0.81 -7.44 -2.54
C ILE A 302 -1.26 -8.79 -1.95
N GLN A 303 -0.86 -9.87 -2.59
CA GLN A 303 -1.15 -11.21 -2.09
C GLN A 303 -0.20 -11.59 -0.96
N ILE A 304 -0.76 -12.09 0.13
CA ILE A 304 -0.02 -12.52 1.32
C ILE A 304 -0.34 -13.98 1.68
N ASP A 305 0.58 -14.63 2.40
CA ASP A 305 0.49 -16.06 2.74
C ASP A 305 -0.45 -16.36 3.91
N ARG A 306 -0.81 -15.36 4.71
CA ARG A 306 -1.66 -15.55 5.90
C ARG A 306 -2.52 -14.32 6.20
N LEU A 307 -3.54 -14.51 7.03
CA LEU A 307 -4.42 -13.47 7.53
C LEU A 307 -3.73 -12.69 8.65
N LEU A 308 -3.74 -11.36 8.58
CA LEU A 308 -3.28 -10.49 9.65
C LEU A 308 -4.43 -10.22 10.62
N ILE A 309 -4.31 -10.69 11.84
CA ILE A 309 -5.32 -10.47 12.87
C ILE A 309 -5.05 -9.13 13.56
N PRO A 310 -6.03 -8.21 13.62
CA PRO A 310 -5.85 -6.91 14.26
C PRO A 310 -5.33 -7.06 15.69
N TYR A 311 -4.21 -6.40 15.98
CA TYR A 311 -3.62 -6.40 17.31
C TYR A 311 -4.52 -5.61 18.27
N GLN A 312 -4.86 -6.23 19.37
CA GLN A 312 -5.48 -5.56 20.51
C GLN A 312 -4.51 -5.64 21.68
N PRO A 313 -3.92 -4.50 22.11
CA PRO A 313 -3.09 -4.52 23.29
C PRO A 313 -3.91 -4.98 24.49
N SER A 314 -3.31 -5.81 25.34
CA SER A 314 -3.96 -6.16 26.60
C SER A 314 -4.15 -4.90 27.43
N TRP A 315 -5.20 -4.86 28.26
CA TRP A 315 -5.47 -3.74 29.17
C TRP A 315 -4.22 -3.31 29.97
N TRP A 316 -3.39 -4.26 30.35
CA TRP A 316 -2.13 -3.97 31.06
C TRP A 316 -1.10 -3.24 30.21
N THR A 317 -0.97 -3.56 28.94
CA THR A 317 -0.01 -2.86 28.04
C THR A 317 -0.47 -1.46 27.74
N GLU A 318 -1.75 -1.22 27.66
CA GLU A 318 -2.31 0.10 27.33
C GLU A 318 -2.28 1.05 28.56
N TYR A 319 -2.62 0.55 29.74
CA TYR A 319 -2.77 1.38 30.94
C TYR A 319 -1.63 1.26 31.96
N SER A 320 -0.72 0.29 31.84
CA SER A 320 0.36 0.11 32.83
C SER A 320 1.31 1.29 32.92
N GLY A 321 1.67 1.90 31.79
CA GLY A 321 2.53 3.07 31.76
C GLY A 321 1.91 4.30 32.45
N PRO A 322 0.73 4.77 31.98
CA PRO A 322 0.01 5.88 32.61
C PRO A 322 -0.33 5.61 34.08
N SER A 323 -0.77 4.38 34.41
CA SER A 323 -1.09 4.01 35.79
C SER A 323 0.14 4.01 36.71
N ALA A 324 1.28 3.51 36.23
CA ALA A 324 2.52 3.56 37.00
C ALA A 324 2.96 4.99 37.29
N VAL A 325 2.93 5.88 36.27
CA VAL A 325 3.25 7.31 36.43
C VAL A 325 2.30 7.97 37.42
N GLY A 326 0.99 7.69 37.33
CA GLY A 326 0.00 8.20 38.27
C GLY A 326 0.24 7.73 39.71
N ILE A 327 0.50 6.44 39.92
CA ILE A 327 0.82 5.86 41.24
C ILE A 327 2.10 6.46 41.81
N PHE A 328 3.18 6.51 41.00
CA PHE A 328 4.44 7.14 41.43
C PHE A 328 4.26 8.64 41.77
N GLY A 329 3.46 9.37 40.98
CA GLY A 329 3.11 10.74 41.26
C GLY A 329 2.40 10.92 42.62
N ILE A 330 1.39 10.09 42.88
CA ILE A 330 0.69 10.09 44.17
C ILE A 330 1.64 9.76 45.32
N PHE A 331 2.46 8.72 45.18
CA PHE A 331 3.45 8.37 46.22
C PHE A 331 4.45 9.50 46.46
N SER A 332 4.93 10.17 45.44
CA SER A 332 5.86 11.29 45.55
C SER A 332 5.20 12.47 46.28
N ILE A 333 3.96 12.78 45.98
CA ILE A 333 3.19 13.84 46.70
C ILE A 333 2.99 13.47 48.16
N CYS A 334 2.58 12.24 48.45
CA CYS A 334 2.41 11.76 49.81
C CYS A 334 3.72 11.78 50.60
N ALA A 335 4.82 11.34 49.98
CA ALA A 335 6.17 11.36 50.58
C ALA A 335 6.63 12.79 50.86
N PHE A 336 6.33 13.75 49.96
CA PHE A 336 6.63 15.16 50.16
C PHE A 336 5.87 15.73 51.33
N PHE A 337 4.57 15.55 51.44
CA PHE A 337 3.79 16.01 52.57
C PHE A 337 4.16 15.32 53.87
N TYR A 338 4.50 14.05 53.85
CA TYR A 338 4.99 13.35 55.04
C TYR A 338 6.35 13.90 55.48
N GLY A 339 7.25 14.16 54.54
CA GLY A 339 8.54 14.80 54.82
C GLY A 339 8.42 16.19 55.42
N VAL A 340 7.55 17.08 54.84
CA VAL A 340 7.26 18.40 55.37
C VAL A 340 6.68 18.31 56.78
N ARG A 341 5.72 17.39 57.02
CA ARG A 341 5.15 17.19 58.36
C ARG A 341 6.18 16.67 59.37
N TRP A 342 7.14 15.80 58.91
CA TRP A 342 8.20 15.29 59.79
C TRP A 342 9.18 16.38 60.18
N VAL A 343 9.60 17.24 59.26
CA VAL A 343 10.47 18.41 59.53
C VAL A 343 9.79 19.38 60.47
N TRP A 344 8.51 19.72 60.21
CA TRP A 344 7.75 20.60 61.09
C TRP A 344 7.61 20.04 62.51
N ARG A 345 7.44 18.74 62.68
CA ARG A 345 7.39 18.14 64.00
C ARG A 345 8.74 18.20 64.72
N LYS A 346 9.85 18.10 63.98
CA LYS A 346 11.18 18.19 64.55
C LYS A 346 11.47 19.61 65.05
N ASP A 347 11.12 20.62 64.27
CA ASP A 347 11.29 22.02 64.68
C ASP A 347 10.44 22.38 65.89
N MET A 348 9.28 21.77 66.07
CA MET A 348 8.37 22.01 67.20
C MET A 348 8.82 21.29 68.48
N THR A 349 9.70 20.29 68.42
CA THR A 349 10.23 19.53 69.57
C THR A 349 11.56 20.07 70.05
N GLU A 350 12.23 20.96 69.37
CA GLU A 350 13.49 21.60 69.75
C GLU A 350 13.34 23.03 70.34
N ALA A 351 12.11 23.47 70.56
CA ALA A 351 11.88 24.69 71.37
C ALA A 351 12.16 24.36 72.87
N THR A 352 13.41 24.21 73.16
CA THR A 352 13.87 24.15 74.54
C THR A 352 13.67 25.53 75.16
N TYR A 353 12.64 25.62 76.01
CA TYR A 353 12.54 26.77 76.92
C TYR A 353 13.72 26.68 77.89
N GLU A 354 14.75 27.52 77.71
CA GLU A 354 15.65 27.86 78.77
C GLU A 354 14.90 28.75 79.76
N PRO A 355 14.73 28.33 81.03
CA PRO A 355 14.15 29.22 82.03
C PRO A 355 15.15 30.34 82.27
N VAL A 356 14.73 31.58 82.03
CA VAL A 356 15.47 32.78 82.39
C VAL A 356 15.67 32.73 83.87
N GLY A 357 16.97 32.68 84.32
CA GLY A 357 17.39 32.58 85.67
C GLY A 357 16.76 33.71 86.56
N GLY A 358 16.33 33.26 87.71
CA GLY A 358 15.77 34.14 88.71
C GLY A 358 16.72 35.22 89.15
N PHE A 359 16.20 36.39 89.29
CA PHE A 359 16.80 37.53 89.96
C PHE A 359 17.14 37.15 91.41
N GLY A 360 18.45 37.07 91.70
CA GLY A 360 18.92 37.03 93.11
C GLY A 360 18.56 38.34 93.82
N ARG A 361 17.89 38.19 94.88
CA ARG A 361 17.62 39.28 95.83
C ARG A 361 18.67 39.21 96.89
N ASP A 362 19.62 40.11 96.80
CA ASP A 362 20.50 40.38 97.88
C ASP A 362 19.74 41.15 98.91
N ASP A 363 19.53 40.63 100.07
CA ASP A 363 19.16 41.36 101.27
C ASP A 363 20.29 41.18 102.33
N ASP A 364 20.85 42.31 102.67
CA ASP A 364 21.82 42.56 103.72
C ASP A 364 21.35 42.16 105.09
N GLU A 365 22.16 41.52 105.86
CA GLU A 365 22.78 41.83 107.16
C GLU A 365 23.66 40.71 107.72
#